data_506caa05107e107c779e6af6a6b97cd4
#
_entry.id   506caa05107e107c779e6af6a6b97cd4
#
_cell.length_a   1.000
_cell.length_b   1.000
_cell.length_c   1.000
_cell.angle_alpha   90.00
_cell.angle_beta   90.00
_cell.angle_gamma   90.00
#
_symmetry.space_group_name_H-M   'P 1'
#
loop_
_entity.id
_entity.type
_entity.pdbx_description
1 polymer ?
#
loop_
_entity_poly.entity_id
_entity_poly.type
_entity_poly.pdbx_seq_one_letter_code
_entity_poly.pdbx_strand_id
1 'polypeptide(L)'
;MTYTFTSDFGGGVILAPCLQTLCAEIARTYPNAVNLGEIGDATHQGEGFHSDHNPFIRHNGNRYVRAIDIGGDKSIQQGLFNFVQGLYERRDARVFPFGYVHKDGVITTWGGSGTHADPGDDGHLHISVTQQDGNNPGPDGWVPALDSRAPWGVANGGGASPQAWPLPPGHFFGLITGPDESHGGFFANERPYVKRIQQRLQAMGFAPKTPSWADGTFGAQTKDAVAKWQHAKWAKQTTRFGEVWSDDWRRLFA
;
A
#
# COMPACT_ATOMS: atom_id res chain seq x y z
N MET A 1 19.81 9.52 -4.38
CA MET A 1 19.44 10.42 -5.51
C MET A 1 19.52 11.84 -5.01
N THR A 2 20.19 12.72 -5.75
CA THR A 2 20.20 14.15 -5.44
C THR A 2 19.06 14.75 -6.25
N TYR A 3 18.01 15.19 -5.60
CA TYR A 3 16.87 15.82 -6.26
C TYR A 3 17.27 17.23 -6.67
N THR A 4 17.30 17.50 -7.97
CA THR A 4 17.57 18.83 -8.49
C THR A 4 16.22 19.51 -8.73
N PHE A 5 15.86 20.41 -7.84
CA PHE A 5 14.63 21.18 -7.93
C PHE A 5 14.80 22.32 -8.93
N THR A 6 13.96 22.39 -9.96
CA THR A 6 13.85 23.58 -10.78
C THR A 6 13.10 24.66 -10.00
N SER A 7 13.69 25.82 -9.96
CA SER A 7 13.55 26.84 -8.93
C SER A 7 12.38 27.83 -9.05
N ASP A 8 11.28 27.51 -9.72
CA ASP A 8 10.21 28.50 -9.95
C ASP A 8 9.43 28.85 -8.67
N PHE A 9 9.56 28.05 -7.62
CA PHE A 9 8.94 28.31 -6.31
C PHE A 9 9.84 29.07 -5.32
N GLY A 10 11.07 29.42 -5.67
CA GLY A 10 12.06 30.03 -4.77
C GLY A 10 12.68 29.00 -3.81
N GLY A 11 13.83 29.31 -3.21
CA GLY A 11 14.60 28.38 -2.38
C GLY A 11 13.80 27.73 -1.25
N GLY A 12 14.28 26.55 -0.80
CA GLY A 12 13.68 25.82 0.31
C GLY A 12 12.55 24.85 -0.05
N VAL A 13 12.35 24.53 -1.34
CA VAL A 13 11.40 23.50 -1.77
C VAL A 13 12.01 22.12 -1.51
N ILE A 14 11.27 21.27 -0.79
CA ILE A 14 11.69 19.90 -0.50
C ILE A 14 10.54 18.91 -0.70
N LEU A 15 10.86 17.74 -1.24
CA LEU A 15 9.98 16.59 -1.08
C LEU A 15 9.89 16.23 0.40
N ALA A 16 8.69 15.98 0.92
CA ALA A 16 8.51 15.59 2.31
C ALA A 16 9.48 14.46 2.69
N PRO A 17 10.27 14.58 3.79
CA PRO A 17 11.27 13.59 4.18
C PRO A 17 10.74 12.16 4.27
N CYS A 18 9.47 11.97 4.66
CA CYS A 18 8.84 10.65 4.64
C CYS A 18 8.76 10.09 3.22
N LEU A 19 8.42 10.90 2.21
CA LEU A 19 8.41 10.47 0.81
C LEU A 19 9.81 10.23 0.25
N GLN A 20 10.82 11.01 0.65
CA GLN A 20 12.21 10.71 0.28
C GLN A 20 12.61 9.30 0.75
N THR A 21 12.18 8.92 1.96
CA THR A 21 12.40 7.58 2.50
C THR A 21 11.65 6.52 1.69
N LEU A 22 10.39 6.79 1.32
CA LEU A 22 9.58 5.90 0.49
C LEU A 22 10.23 5.69 -0.90
N CYS A 23 10.65 6.76 -1.57
CA CYS A 23 11.33 6.69 -2.86
C CYS A 23 12.61 5.85 -2.79
N ALA A 24 13.41 6.03 -1.72
CA ALA A 24 14.63 5.24 -1.53
C ALA A 24 14.33 3.74 -1.32
N GLU A 25 13.25 3.41 -0.62
CA GLU A 25 12.82 2.02 -0.43
C GLU A 25 12.26 1.43 -1.73
N ILE A 26 11.44 2.17 -2.48
CA ILE A 26 10.92 1.75 -3.79
C ILE A 26 12.07 1.46 -4.74
N ALA A 27 13.03 2.37 -4.89
CA ALA A 27 14.16 2.23 -5.79
C ALA A 27 15.04 1.00 -5.46
N ARG A 28 15.18 0.68 -4.17
CA ARG A 28 15.91 -0.51 -3.71
C ARG A 28 15.13 -1.80 -3.96
N THR A 29 13.81 -1.76 -3.77
CA THR A 29 12.95 -2.93 -3.82
C THR A 29 12.50 -3.26 -5.24
N TYR A 30 12.28 -2.23 -6.04
CA TYR A 30 11.81 -2.32 -7.42
C TYR A 30 12.75 -1.55 -8.37
N PRO A 31 13.84 -2.17 -8.80
CA PRO A 31 14.82 -1.48 -9.68
C PRO A 31 14.22 -0.96 -11.00
N ASN A 32 13.11 -1.55 -11.43
CA ASN A 32 12.39 -1.18 -12.65
C ASN A 32 11.25 -0.19 -12.42
N ALA A 33 11.01 0.26 -11.19
CA ALA A 33 10.09 1.35 -10.93
C ALA A 33 10.65 2.65 -11.47
N VAL A 34 9.82 3.41 -12.16
CA VAL A 34 10.20 4.72 -12.72
C VAL A 34 9.61 5.78 -11.82
N ASN A 35 10.47 6.64 -11.27
CA ASN A 35 10.01 7.86 -10.64
C ASN A 35 9.71 8.88 -11.75
N LEU A 36 8.45 9.29 -11.90
CA LEU A 36 7.99 10.21 -12.95
C LEU A 36 8.05 11.66 -12.51
N GLY A 37 8.08 11.93 -11.20
CA GLY A 37 8.20 13.27 -10.67
C GLY A 37 7.71 13.41 -9.24
N GLU A 38 8.22 14.44 -8.60
CA GLU A 38 7.80 14.82 -7.24
C GLU A 38 7.30 16.26 -7.22
N ILE A 39 7.87 17.14 -8.07
CA ILE A 39 7.51 18.55 -8.10
C ILE A 39 6.71 18.84 -9.36
N GLY A 40 5.63 19.58 -9.19
CA GLY A 40 4.72 19.92 -10.27
C GLY A 40 5.43 20.69 -11.41
N ASP A 41 5.18 20.26 -12.60
CA ASP A 41 5.53 20.95 -13.83
C ASP A 41 4.61 22.18 -14.06
N ALA A 42 4.70 22.81 -15.22
CA ALA A 42 3.88 23.98 -15.54
C ALA A 42 2.37 23.70 -15.49
N THR A 43 1.94 22.46 -15.78
CA THR A 43 0.53 22.06 -15.71
C THR A 43 0.07 22.02 -14.25
N HIS A 44 0.79 21.30 -13.39
CA HIS A 44 0.49 21.25 -11.95
C HIS A 44 0.56 22.63 -11.29
N GLN A 45 1.51 23.47 -11.72
CA GLN A 45 1.60 24.86 -11.23
C GLN A 45 0.35 25.68 -11.59
N GLY A 46 -0.24 25.44 -12.77
CA GLY A 46 -1.50 26.05 -13.19
C GLY A 46 -2.70 25.65 -12.33
N GLU A 47 -2.66 24.46 -11.71
CA GLU A 47 -3.67 23.95 -10.79
C GLU A 47 -3.61 24.60 -9.40
N GLY A 48 -2.53 25.32 -9.11
CA GLY A 48 -2.33 26.01 -7.84
C GLY A 48 -2.24 25.01 -6.66
N PHE A 49 -3.00 25.27 -5.60
CA PHE A 49 -3.00 24.44 -4.40
C PHE A 49 -3.80 23.12 -4.55
N HIS A 50 -4.43 22.90 -5.70
CA HIS A 50 -5.15 21.65 -5.97
C HIS A 50 -4.19 20.49 -6.34
N SER A 51 -2.96 20.79 -6.71
CA SER A 51 -1.96 19.76 -6.96
C SER A 51 -1.02 19.58 -5.77
N ASP A 52 -0.91 18.34 -5.27
CA ASP A 52 -0.02 17.97 -4.18
C ASP A 52 1.46 17.92 -4.55
N HIS A 53 1.75 18.01 -5.87
CA HIS A 53 3.09 18.20 -6.39
C HIS A 53 3.57 19.65 -6.23
N ASN A 54 2.68 20.57 -5.86
CA ASN A 54 3.05 21.97 -5.61
C ASN A 54 3.43 22.18 -4.13
N PRO A 55 4.49 22.96 -3.86
CA PRO A 55 5.05 23.10 -2.52
C PRO A 55 4.30 24.15 -1.68
N PHE A 56 3.02 23.92 -1.40
CA PHE A 56 2.20 24.88 -0.64
C PHE A 56 2.33 24.76 0.88
N ILE A 57 2.62 23.58 1.40
CA ILE A 57 2.82 23.38 2.85
C ILE A 57 4.13 24.08 3.28
N ARG A 58 4.05 24.92 4.30
CA ARG A 58 5.19 25.69 4.79
C ARG A 58 5.49 25.37 6.26
N HIS A 59 6.75 25.08 6.54
CA HIS A 59 7.21 24.87 7.91
C HIS A 59 8.71 25.15 8.03
N ASN A 60 9.12 25.90 9.08
CA ASN A 60 10.52 26.20 9.37
C ASN A 60 11.33 26.71 8.16
N GLY A 61 10.75 27.62 7.37
CA GLY A 61 11.39 28.20 6.17
C GLY A 61 11.42 27.29 4.95
N ASN A 62 10.96 26.06 5.04
CA ASN A 62 10.83 25.13 3.92
C ASN A 62 9.42 25.13 3.34
N ARG A 63 9.34 24.72 2.08
CA ARG A 63 8.09 24.43 1.37
C ARG A 63 8.09 22.96 1.00
N TYR A 64 7.04 22.24 1.40
CA TYR A 64 6.94 20.79 1.24
C TYR A 64 6.06 20.42 0.05
N VAL A 65 6.58 19.50 -0.77
CA VAL A 65 5.82 18.70 -1.72
C VAL A 65 5.41 17.40 -1.01
N ARG A 66 4.15 17.01 -1.12
CA ARG A 66 3.59 15.86 -0.42
C ARG A 66 3.14 14.71 -1.32
N ALA A 67 3.51 14.73 -2.60
CA ALA A 67 3.16 13.71 -3.59
C ALA A 67 4.37 13.19 -4.36
N ILE A 68 4.22 11.96 -4.87
CA ILE A 68 5.14 11.32 -5.81
C ILE A 68 4.35 10.54 -6.85
N ASP A 69 4.90 10.45 -8.07
CA ASP A 69 4.37 9.65 -9.16
C ASP A 69 5.31 8.50 -9.51
N ILE A 70 4.76 7.30 -9.55
CA ILE A 70 5.49 6.06 -9.83
C ILE A 70 4.93 5.40 -11.09
N GLY A 71 5.75 5.43 -12.14
CA GLY A 71 5.50 4.72 -13.39
C GLY A 71 6.10 3.32 -13.42
N GLY A 72 6.06 2.71 -14.60
CA GLY A 72 6.63 1.38 -14.84
C GLY A 72 5.58 0.27 -14.82
N ASP A 73 5.97 -0.91 -14.36
CA ASP A 73 5.13 -2.10 -14.40
C ASP A 73 3.86 -1.94 -13.56
N LYS A 74 2.70 -2.27 -14.15
CA LYS A 74 1.40 -2.18 -13.48
C LYS A 74 1.30 -3.10 -12.24
N SER A 75 2.07 -4.19 -12.19
CA SER A 75 2.14 -5.06 -11.00
C SER A 75 2.85 -4.38 -9.84
N ILE A 76 3.88 -3.60 -10.12
CA ILE A 76 4.59 -2.76 -9.12
C ILE A 76 3.63 -1.68 -8.59
N GLN A 77 2.96 -0.97 -9.51
CA GLN A 77 1.98 0.06 -9.13
C GLN A 77 0.86 -0.53 -8.25
N GLN A 78 0.32 -1.70 -8.61
CA GLN A 78 -0.71 -2.37 -7.81
C GLN A 78 -0.18 -2.81 -6.44
N GLY A 79 1.04 -3.32 -6.40
CA GLY A 79 1.69 -3.70 -5.15
C GLY A 79 1.88 -2.52 -4.20
N LEU A 80 2.37 -1.40 -4.72
CA LEU A 80 2.53 -0.16 -3.94
C LEU A 80 1.20 0.45 -3.51
N PHE A 81 0.18 0.42 -4.38
CA PHE A 81 -1.19 0.82 -4.02
C PHE A 81 -1.68 0.03 -2.80
N ASN A 82 -1.63 -1.30 -2.86
CA ASN A 82 -2.07 -2.16 -1.76
C ASN A 82 -1.26 -1.91 -0.49
N PHE A 83 0.03 -1.65 -0.63
CA PHE A 83 0.92 -1.33 0.48
C PHE A 83 0.50 -0.04 1.18
N VAL A 84 0.30 1.05 0.44
CA VAL A 84 -0.09 2.35 0.99
C VAL A 84 -1.49 2.30 1.57
N GLN A 85 -2.44 1.60 0.93
CA GLN A 85 -3.77 1.37 1.47
C GLN A 85 -3.70 0.63 2.82
N GLY A 86 -2.89 -0.41 2.92
CA GLY A 86 -2.70 -1.12 4.19
C GLY A 86 -2.06 -0.25 5.30
N LEU A 87 -1.25 0.73 4.95
CA LEU A 87 -0.74 1.72 5.91
C LEU A 87 -1.87 2.64 6.40
N TYR A 88 -2.73 3.11 5.50
CA TYR A 88 -3.89 3.91 5.86
C TYR A 88 -4.84 3.16 6.81
N GLU A 89 -5.16 1.90 6.50
CA GLU A 89 -6.02 1.05 7.33
C GLU A 89 -5.46 0.86 8.77
N ARG A 90 -4.13 0.86 8.90
CA ARG A 90 -3.44 0.81 10.20
C ARG A 90 -3.25 2.18 10.84
N ARG A 91 -3.78 3.23 10.25
CA ARG A 91 -3.65 4.61 10.70
C ARG A 91 -2.20 5.09 10.80
N ASP A 92 -1.34 4.67 9.86
CA ASP A 92 0.01 5.21 9.78
C ASP A 92 -0.06 6.72 9.60
N ALA A 93 0.58 7.46 10.49
CA ALA A 93 0.48 8.92 10.54
C ALA A 93 0.99 9.61 9.27
N ARG A 94 1.72 8.91 8.40
CA ARG A 94 2.22 9.46 7.12
C ARG A 94 1.15 9.53 6.04
N VAL A 95 0.12 8.68 6.12
CA VAL A 95 -0.97 8.62 5.15
C VAL A 95 -2.34 8.90 5.77
N PHE A 96 -2.54 8.63 7.05
CA PHE A 96 -3.81 8.87 7.73
C PHE A 96 -3.86 10.27 8.37
N PRO A 97 -4.97 11.01 8.31
CA PRO A 97 -6.23 10.65 7.66
C PRO A 97 -6.37 11.15 6.20
N PHE A 98 -5.51 12.05 5.72
CA PHE A 98 -5.74 12.82 4.48
C PHE A 98 -4.77 12.50 3.34
N GLY A 99 -4.07 11.36 3.41
CA GLY A 99 -3.38 10.84 2.24
C GLY A 99 -4.35 10.28 1.21
N TYR A 100 -3.93 10.20 -0.05
CA TYR A 100 -4.69 9.51 -1.10
C TYR A 100 -3.75 8.87 -2.13
N VAL A 101 -4.33 8.03 -2.97
CA VAL A 101 -3.66 7.47 -4.15
C VAL A 101 -4.54 7.67 -5.37
N HIS A 102 -3.88 7.85 -6.54
CA HIS A 102 -4.53 7.83 -7.83
C HIS A 102 -3.90 6.72 -8.68
N LYS A 103 -4.72 5.88 -9.27
CA LYS A 103 -4.27 4.75 -10.06
C LYS A 103 -5.36 4.33 -11.06
N ASP A 104 -4.94 4.10 -12.32
CA ASP A 104 -5.82 3.61 -13.39
C ASP A 104 -7.10 4.45 -13.57
N GLY A 105 -6.98 5.77 -13.50
CA GLY A 105 -8.10 6.69 -13.63
C GLY A 105 -9.05 6.71 -12.43
N VAL A 106 -8.59 6.28 -11.25
CA VAL A 106 -9.39 6.26 -10.02
C VAL A 106 -8.61 6.87 -8.86
N ILE A 107 -9.14 7.92 -8.29
CA ILE A 107 -8.65 8.50 -7.02
C ILE A 107 -9.31 7.74 -5.86
N THR A 108 -8.50 7.27 -4.93
CA THR A 108 -8.95 6.71 -3.65
C THR A 108 -8.50 7.62 -2.53
N THR A 109 -9.44 8.41 -1.98
CA THR A 109 -9.19 9.28 -0.82
C THR A 109 -9.61 8.55 0.44
N TRP A 110 -8.69 8.47 1.41
CA TRP A 110 -8.92 7.75 2.65
C TRP A 110 -9.46 8.69 3.71
N GLY A 111 -10.10 9.42 3.89
CA GLY A 111 -10.56 10.32 4.96
C GLY A 111 -11.55 11.35 4.47
N GLY A 112 -11.98 11.20 3.21
CA GLY A 112 -12.81 12.20 2.57
C GLY A 112 -13.97 11.59 1.76
N SER A 113 -14.14 12.05 0.53
CA SER A 113 -15.24 11.71 -0.37
C SER A 113 -15.22 10.27 -0.92
N GLY A 114 -14.26 9.44 -0.49
CA GLY A 114 -14.17 8.06 -0.96
C GLY A 114 -13.49 7.94 -2.33
N THR A 115 -13.87 6.92 -3.08
CA THR A 115 -13.34 6.65 -4.42
C THR A 115 -14.16 7.36 -5.48
N HIS A 116 -13.48 8.06 -6.40
CA HIS A 116 -14.12 8.71 -7.55
C HIS A 116 -13.27 8.57 -8.82
N ALA A 117 -13.91 8.68 -9.98
CA ALA A 117 -13.24 8.57 -11.26
C ALA A 117 -12.46 9.86 -11.59
N ASP A 118 -11.26 9.68 -12.12
CA ASP A 118 -10.47 10.72 -12.75
C ASP A 118 -9.81 10.15 -14.02
N PRO A 119 -10.53 10.14 -15.14
CA PRO A 119 -10.11 9.41 -16.34
C PRO A 119 -8.93 10.05 -17.09
N GLY A 120 -8.45 11.23 -16.66
CA GLY A 120 -7.36 11.94 -17.31
C GLY A 120 -5.96 11.42 -16.96
N ASP A 121 -5.82 10.52 -15.97
CA ASP A 121 -4.54 10.10 -15.42
C ASP A 121 -4.48 8.59 -15.19
N ASP A 122 -4.16 7.83 -16.23
CA ASP A 122 -4.18 6.36 -16.19
C ASP A 122 -2.81 5.68 -16.30
N GLY A 123 -1.74 6.44 -16.44
CA GLY A 123 -0.39 5.93 -16.76
C GLY A 123 0.46 5.54 -15.56
N HIS A 124 0.18 6.03 -14.35
CA HIS A 124 1.05 5.90 -13.19
C HIS A 124 0.29 5.69 -11.89
N LEU A 125 1.01 5.46 -10.81
CA LEU A 125 0.51 5.49 -9.45
C LEU A 125 0.94 6.80 -8.79
N HIS A 126 -0.02 7.66 -8.47
CA HIS A 126 0.17 8.82 -7.64
C HIS A 126 -0.02 8.47 -6.17
N ILE A 127 0.88 8.93 -5.30
CA ILE A 127 0.80 8.74 -3.85
C ILE A 127 0.95 10.09 -3.15
N SER A 128 -0.09 10.51 -2.45
CA SER A 128 -0.02 11.68 -1.56
C SER A 128 0.00 11.27 -0.09
N VAL A 129 0.93 11.84 0.66
CA VAL A 129 0.96 11.71 2.12
C VAL A 129 0.00 12.68 2.81
N THR A 130 -0.28 12.44 4.09
CA THR A 130 -1.23 13.23 4.86
C THR A 130 -0.81 14.69 5.05
N GLN A 131 -1.76 15.50 5.44
CA GLN A 131 -1.60 16.90 5.84
C GLN A 131 -2.55 17.23 7.00
N GLN A 132 -2.50 18.43 7.55
CA GLN A 132 -3.31 18.80 8.70
C GLN A 132 -4.81 18.85 8.39
N ASP A 133 -5.18 19.33 7.21
CA ASP A 133 -6.57 19.49 6.76
C ASP A 133 -6.71 18.97 5.32
N GLY A 134 -7.60 18.02 5.10
CA GLY A 134 -7.82 17.41 3.79
C GLY A 134 -8.43 18.37 2.75
N ASN A 135 -9.05 19.46 3.19
CA ASN A 135 -9.71 20.41 2.31
C ASN A 135 -8.87 21.66 2.00
N ASN A 136 -7.75 21.84 2.69
CA ASN A 136 -6.92 23.02 2.52
C ASN A 136 -5.42 22.66 2.60
N PRO A 137 -4.78 22.38 1.45
CA PRO A 137 -3.35 22.13 1.37
C PRO A 137 -2.50 23.40 1.54
N GLY A 138 -3.03 24.47 2.12
CA GLY A 138 -2.36 25.74 2.34
C GLY A 138 -1.17 25.65 3.29
N PRO A 139 -0.59 26.83 3.65
CA PRO A 139 0.65 26.90 4.44
C PRO A 139 0.57 26.19 5.78
N ASP A 140 -0.61 26.02 6.35
CA ASP A 140 -0.84 25.38 7.64
C ASP A 140 -1.02 23.85 7.55
N GLY A 141 -0.85 23.25 6.37
CA GLY A 141 -1.00 21.82 6.14
C GLY A 141 0.09 20.93 6.75
N TRP A 142 1.13 21.50 7.38
CA TRP A 142 2.23 20.73 7.95
C TRP A 142 1.80 19.86 9.13
N VAL A 143 2.30 18.63 9.12
CA VAL A 143 2.20 17.68 10.25
C VAL A 143 3.56 17.02 10.51
N PRO A 144 3.88 16.62 11.77
CA PRO A 144 5.17 16.00 12.11
C PRO A 144 5.51 14.77 11.27
N ALA A 145 4.51 14.06 10.77
CA ALA A 145 4.69 12.87 9.94
C ALA A 145 5.39 13.16 8.60
N LEU A 146 5.30 14.39 8.08
CA LEU A 146 6.00 14.80 6.85
C LEU A 146 7.53 14.74 7.02
N ASP A 147 8.04 15.04 8.21
CA ASP A 147 9.46 15.00 8.53
C ASP A 147 9.96 13.60 8.96
N SER A 148 9.08 12.63 9.03
CA SER A 148 9.43 11.26 9.42
C SER A 148 10.46 10.64 8.46
N ARG A 149 11.53 10.10 9.00
CA ARG A 149 12.51 9.28 8.27
C ARG A 149 12.43 7.81 8.65
N ALA A 150 11.38 7.42 9.37
CA ALA A 150 11.14 6.03 9.70
C ALA A 150 10.93 5.20 8.43
N PRO A 151 11.47 3.98 8.36
CA PRO A 151 11.23 3.09 7.23
C PRO A 151 9.73 2.87 6.99
N TRP A 152 9.35 2.82 5.72
CA TRP A 152 7.99 2.47 5.31
C TRP A 152 7.75 0.96 5.36
N GLY A 153 8.82 0.19 5.13
CA GLY A 153 8.77 -1.26 5.06
C GLY A 153 8.31 -1.78 3.69
N VAL A 154 8.66 -1.07 2.61
CA VAL A 154 8.45 -1.55 1.23
C VAL A 154 9.33 -2.78 1.03
N ALA A 155 8.71 -3.97 1.05
CA ALA A 155 9.39 -5.24 0.84
C ALA A 155 9.21 -5.73 -0.59
N ASN A 156 10.15 -6.59 -1.04
CA ASN A 156 10.07 -7.23 -2.35
C ASN A 156 8.69 -7.87 -2.58
N GLY A 157 7.92 -7.30 -3.50
CA GLY A 157 6.60 -7.79 -3.86
C GLY A 157 5.42 -6.89 -3.48
N GLY A 158 5.67 -5.63 -3.03
CA GLY A 158 4.61 -4.63 -2.87
C GLY A 158 3.48 -5.08 -1.93
N GLY A 159 3.81 -5.28 -0.70
CA GLY A 159 2.83 -5.57 0.35
C GLY A 159 3.35 -5.04 1.68
N ALA A 160 2.47 -4.71 2.59
CA ALA A 160 2.82 -4.62 4.00
C ALA A 160 3.88 -5.66 4.34
N SER A 161 4.77 -5.38 5.33
CA SER A 161 5.73 -6.38 5.82
C SER A 161 5.17 -7.79 5.60
N PRO A 162 5.96 -8.73 5.07
CA PRO A 162 5.49 -10.10 4.86
C PRO A 162 4.70 -10.70 6.04
N GLN A 163 4.84 -10.11 7.21
CA GLN A 163 4.26 -10.54 8.47
C GLN A 163 3.09 -9.69 8.97
N ALA A 164 2.80 -8.51 8.36
CA ALA A 164 1.66 -7.72 8.80
C ALA A 164 0.35 -8.43 8.43
N TRP A 165 -0.52 -8.57 9.41
CA TRP A 165 -1.87 -9.11 9.22
C TRP A 165 -2.73 -8.11 8.44
N PRO A 166 -3.31 -8.49 7.27
CA PRO A 166 -3.97 -7.53 6.40
C PRO A 166 -5.46 -7.32 6.69
N LEU A 167 -6.06 -8.09 7.61
CA LEU A 167 -7.50 -8.03 7.85
C LEU A 167 -7.83 -7.31 9.17
N PRO A 168 -9.06 -6.76 9.30
CA PRO A 168 -9.55 -6.19 10.56
C PRO A 168 -9.55 -7.19 11.71
N PRO A 169 -9.59 -6.74 12.97
CA PRO A 169 -9.78 -7.61 14.10
C PRO A 169 -11.06 -8.46 13.97
N GLY A 170 -10.98 -9.76 14.25
CA GLY A 170 -12.11 -10.67 14.14
C GLY A 170 -12.33 -11.30 12.76
N HIS A 171 -11.59 -10.85 11.73
CA HIS A 171 -11.66 -11.41 10.38
C HIS A 171 -10.54 -12.44 10.14
N PHE A 172 -10.74 -13.31 9.14
CA PHE A 172 -9.82 -14.40 8.81
C PHE A 172 -9.85 -14.73 7.31
N PHE A 173 -8.80 -15.38 6.80
CA PHE A 173 -8.86 -16.00 5.48
C PHE A 173 -9.45 -17.40 5.60
N GLY A 174 -10.54 -17.63 4.87
CA GLY A 174 -11.30 -18.88 4.90
C GLY A 174 -12.10 -19.08 3.61
N LEU A 175 -13.07 -19.98 3.64
CA LEU A 175 -13.88 -20.28 2.47
C LEU A 175 -14.52 -19.03 1.86
N ILE A 176 -14.45 -18.91 0.53
CA ILE A 176 -15.10 -17.84 -0.23
C ILE A 176 -16.63 -17.79 -0.04
N THR A 177 -17.22 -18.91 0.38
CA THR A 177 -18.64 -19.05 0.74
C THR A 177 -18.89 -18.97 2.25
N GLY A 178 -17.89 -18.51 3.01
CA GLY A 178 -17.97 -18.36 4.46
C GLY A 178 -18.82 -17.15 4.90
N PRO A 179 -18.87 -16.87 6.21
CA PRO A 179 -19.51 -15.66 6.74
C PRO A 179 -18.79 -14.40 6.30
N ASP A 180 -19.36 -13.23 6.59
CA ASP A 180 -18.83 -11.93 6.17
C ASP A 180 -17.41 -11.63 6.68
N GLU A 181 -17.00 -12.24 7.79
CA GLU A 181 -15.64 -12.15 8.34
C GLU A 181 -14.62 -13.02 7.58
N SER A 182 -15.09 -13.92 6.68
CA SER A 182 -14.25 -14.83 5.89
C SER A 182 -13.82 -14.19 4.58
N HIS A 183 -12.52 -13.91 4.43
CA HIS A 183 -11.92 -13.32 3.24
C HIS A 183 -11.35 -14.38 2.32
N GLY A 184 -12.20 -14.90 1.43
CA GLY A 184 -11.87 -16.03 0.56
C GLY A 184 -11.43 -15.70 -0.85
N GLY A 185 -11.21 -14.42 -1.17
CA GLY A 185 -10.93 -13.96 -2.54
C GLY A 185 -12.20 -13.64 -3.34
N PHE A 186 -13.32 -13.40 -2.66
CA PHE A 186 -14.54 -12.91 -3.29
C PHE A 186 -14.30 -11.52 -3.89
N PHE A 187 -13.71 -10.61 -3.12
CA PHE A 187 -13.27 -9.31 -3.61
C PHE A 187 -11.88 -9.39 -4.24
N ALA A 188 -11.66 -8.60 -5.29
CA ALA A 188 -10.41 -8.61 -6.06
C ALA A 188 -9.17 -8.27 -5.21
N ASN A 189 -9.31 -7.40 -4.20
CA ASN A 189 -8.24 -7.02 -3.26
C ASN A 189 -7.83 -8.12 -2.28
N GLU A 190 -8.66 -9.15 -2.06
CA GLU A 190 -8.34 -10.30 -1.20
C GLU A 190 -7.48 -11.35 -1.92
N ARG A 191 -7.70 -11.51 -3.23
CA ARG A 191 -7.07 -12.57 -4.02
C ARG A 191 -5.54 -12.63 -3.93
N PRO A 192 -4.81 -11.49 -3.92
CA PRO A 192 -3.37 -11.52 -3.74
C PRO A 192 -2.92 -12.18 -2.41
N TYR A 193 -3.65 -11.94 -1.33
CA TYR A 193 -3.35 -12.53 -0.03
C TYR A 193 -3.66 -14.03 0.02
N VAL A 194 -4.81 -14.43 -0.54
CA VAL A 194 -5.18 -15.85 -0.67
C VAL A 194 -4.14 -16.59 -1.53
N LYS A 195 -3.78 -16.01 -2.68
CA LYS A 195 -2.73 -16.57 -3.56
C LYS A 195 -1.40 -16.74 -2.84
N ARG A 196 -1.03 -15.77 -2.01
CA ARG A 196 0.18 -15.83 -1.20
C ARG A 196 0.16 -16.96 -0.17
N ILE A 197 -0.98 -17.16 0.54
CA ILE A 197 -1.20 -18.30 1.43
C ILE A 197 -0.99 -19.61 0.65
N GLN A 198 -1.64 -19.73 -0.50
CA GLN A 198 -1.54 -20.90 -1.38
C GLN A 198 -0.10 -21.18 -1.80
N GLN A 199 0.63 -20.18 -2.31
CA GLN A 199 2.03 -20.30 -2.69
C GLN A 199 2.93 -20.74 -1.53
N ARG A 200 2.68 -20.21 -0.33
CA ARG A 200 3.46 -20.61 0.85
C ARG A 200 3.19 -22.07 1.24
N LEU A 201 1.94 -22.53 1.17
CA LEU A 201 1.58 -23.93 1.38
C LEU A 201 2.23 -24.86 0.36
N GLN A 202 2.30 -24.45 -0.91
CA GLN A 202 3.05 -25.16 -1.96
C GLN A 202 4.54 -25.25 -1.63
N ALA A 203 5.16 -24.14 -1.25
CA ALA A 203 6.58 -24.09 -0.90
C ALA A 203 6.91 -25.00 0.29
N MET A 204 6.00 -25.12 1.26
CA MET A 204 6.14 -25.98 2.43
C MET A 204 5.73 -27.45 2.19
N GLY A 205 5.22 -27.80 1.01
CA GLY A 205 4.82 -29.15 0.66
C GLY A 205 3.45 -29.61 1.17
N PHE A 206 2.60 -28.68 1.59
CA PHE A 206 1.22 -28.96 2.04
C PHE A 206 0.19 -28.89 0.93
N ALA A 207 0.58 -28.45 -0.28
CA ALA A 207 -0.29 -28.28 -1.43
C ALA A 207 0.40 -28.73 -2.73
N PRO A 208 -0.37 -29.07 -3.80
CA PRO A 208 0.19 -29.44 -5.10
C PRO A 208 1.06 -28.31 -5.68
N LYS A 209 2.21 -28.66 -6.26
CA LYS A 209 3.13 -27.69 -6.86
C LYS A 209 2.74 -27.24 -8.28
N THR A 210 1.48 -27.38 -8.65
CA THR A 210 0.99 -26.90 -9.95
C THR A 210 0.75 -25.40 -9.91
N PRO A 211 1.23 -24.58 -10.87
CA PRO A 211 1.06 -23.12 -10.84
C PRO A 211 -0.41 -22.69 -10.78
N SER A 212 -1.32 -23.41 -11.41
CA SER A 212 -2.75 -23.12 -11.43
C SER A 212 -3.46 -23.34 -10.09
N TRP A 213 -2.82 -24.02 -9.11
CA TRP A 213 -3.43 -24.27 -7.81
C TRP A 213 -3.50 -23.00 -6.95
N ALA A 214 -2.52 -22.11 -7.10
CA ALA A 214 -2.51 -20.82 -6.41
C ALA A 214 -3.27 -19.76 -7.22
N ASP A 215 -4.58 -19.86 -7.24
CA ASP A 215 -5.50 -19.05 -8.06
C ASP A 215 -6.06 -17.81 -7.36
N GLY A 216 -5.81 -17.67 -6.05
CA GLY A 216 -6.33 -16.56 -5.24
C GLY A 216 -7.75 -16.79 -4.72
N THR A 217 -8.27 -18.02 -4.84
CA THR A 217 -9.60 -18.40 -4.34
C THR A 217 -9.46 -19.39 -3.18
N PHE A 218 -9.94 -19.03 -2.01
CA PHE A 218 -9.91 -19.89 -0.83
C PHE A 218 -11.08 -20.89 -0.88
N GLY A 219 -10.92 -21.92 -1.70
CA GLY A 219 -11.85 -23.02 -1.83
C GLY A 219 -11.55 -24.18 -0.86
N ALA A 220 -12.30 -25.29 -0.99
CA ALA A 220 -12.14 -26.47 -0.15
C ALA A 220 -10.70 -27.03 -0.18
N GLN A 221 -10.04 -27.04 -1.32
CA GLN A 221 -8.65 -27.51 -1.43
C GLN A 221 -7.67 -26.65 -0.63
N THR A 222 -7.85 -25.33 -0.62
CA THR A 222 -7.04 -24.40 0.18
C THR A 222 -7.31 -24.63 1.67
N LYS A 223 -8.59 -24.76 2.06
CA LYS A 223 -8.99 -25.11 3.44
C LYS A 223 -8.29 -26.38 3.92
N ASP A 224 -8.33 -27.45 3.13
CA ASP A 224 -7.71 -28.73 3.48
C ASP A 224 -6.19 -28.62 3.61
N ALA A 225 -5.55 -27.87 2.73
CA ALA A 225 -4.10 -27.63 2.79
C ALA A 225 -3.69 -26.84 4.04
N VAL A 226 -4.47 -25.83 4.42
CA VAL A 226 -4.28 -25.06 5.66
C VAL A 226 -4.46 -25.98 6.87
N ALA A 227 -5.52 -26.77 6.91
CA ALA A 227 -5.78 -27.70 8.02
C ALA A 227 -4.63 -28.72 8.16
N LYS A 228 -4.14 -29.31 7.06
CA LYS A 228 -2.98 -30.22 7.08
C LYS A 228 -1.73 -29.54 7.66
N TRP A 229 -1.45 -28.32 7.24
CA TRP A 229 -0.33 -27.55 7.75
C TRP A 229 -0.48 -27.26 9.26
N GLN A 230 -1.67 -26.83 9.70
CA GLN A 230 -1.96 -26.58 11.11
C GLN A 230 -1.83 -27.86 11.95
N HIS A 231 -2.39 -28.99 11.52
CA HIS A 231 -2.24 -30.29 12.21
C HIS A 231 -0.77 -30.70 12.32
N ALA A 232 0.02 -30.51 11.27
CA ALA A 232 1.43 -30.91 11.28
C ALA A 232 2.31 -30.05 12.20
N LYS A 233 1.91 -28.77 12.43
CA LYS A 233 2.76 -27.81 13.13
C LYS A 233 2.30 -27.45 14.52
N TRP A 234 0.96 -27.41 14.79
CA TRP A 234 0.43 -26.94 16.08
C TRP A 234 -0.99 -27.44 16.42
N ALA A 235 -1.28 -28.70 16.14
CA ALA A 235 -2.58 -29.30 16.43
C ALA A 235 -3.11 -29.07 17.87
N LYS A 236 -2.20 -28.83 18.82
CA LYS A 236 -2.56 -28.56 20.23
C LYS A 236 -2.82 -27.08 20.53
N GLN A 237 -2.62 -26.18 19.58
CA GLN A 237 -2.62 -24.73 19.79
C GLN A 237 -3.72 -24.01 19.02
N THR A 238 -4.46 -24.68 18.15
CA THR A 238 -5.59 -24.13 17.42
C THR A 238 -6.77 -25.09 17.39
N THR A 239 -7.97 -24.54 17.39
CA THR A 239 -9.24 -25.25 17.15
C THR A 239 -9.89 -24.82 15.83
N ARG A 240 -9.26 -23.87 15.10
CA ARG A 240 -9.79 -23.24 13.89
C ARG A 240 -9.10 -23.79 12.62
N PHE A 241 -9.17 -25.12 12.48
CA PHE A 241 -8.53 -25.80 11.36
C PHE A 241 -9.13 -25.41 10.00
N GLY A 242 -8.26 -25.11 9.06
CA GLY A 242 -8.64 -24.71 7.71
C GLY A 242 -8.96 -23.22 7.56
N GLU A 243 -8.71 -22.42 8.58
CA GLU A 243 -8.81 -20.96 8.55
C GLU A 243 -7.44 -20.37 8.87
N VAL A 244 -7.10 -19.23 8.24
CA VAL A 244 -5.86 -18.50 8.54
C VAL A 244 -6.22 -17.23 9.30
N TRP A 245 -5.90 -17.19 10.56
CA TRP A 245 -6.06 -16.05 11.46
C TRP A 245 -4.74 -15.27 11.58
N SER A 246 -4.75 -14.18 12.33
CA SER A 246 -3.56 -13.33 12.47
C SER A 246 -2.34 -14.03 13.08
N ASP A 247 -2.57 -15.01 13.96
CA ASP A 247 -1.52 -15.86 14.55
C ASP A 247 -1.02 -16.92 13.56
N ASP A 248 -1.92 -17.52 12.75
CA ASP A 248 -1.54 -18.42 11.66
C ASP A 248 -0.75 -17.69 10.59
N TRP A 249 -1.20 -16.48 10.21
CA TRP A 249 -0.50 -15.64 9.26
C TRP A 249 0.96 -15.36 9.67
N ARG A 250 1.17 -14.94 10.92
CA ARG A 250 2.52 -14.71 11.45
C ARG A 250 3.40 -15.95 11.37
N ARG A 251 2.85 -17.13 11.64
CA ARG A 251 3.58 -18.42 11.57
C ARG A 251 3.82 -18.89 10.14
N LEU A 252 2.86 -18.62 9.25
CA LEU A 252 2.95 -19.00 7.85
C LEU A 252 4.06 -18.22 7.13
N PHE A 253 4.30 -16.99 7.54
CA PHE A 253 5.23 -16.05 6.91
C PHE A 253 6.44 -15.66 7.79
N ALA A 254 6.66 -16.39 8.89
CA ALA A 254 7.85 -16.26 9.72
C ALA A 254 9.13 -16.74 9.00
#